data_6e6c8cb3d43c64a0f5059bbfa5198f76
#
_entry.id   6e6c8cb3d43c64a0f5059bbfa5198f76
#
_cell.length_a   1.000
_cell.length_b   1.000
_cell.length_c   1.000
_cell.angle_alpha   90.00
_cell.angle_beta   90.00
_cell.angle_gamma   90.00
#
_symmetry.space_group_name_H-M   'P 1'
#
loop_
_entity.id
_entity.type
_entity.pdbx_description
1 polymer ?
#
loop_
_entity_poly.entity_id
_entity_poly.type
_entity_poly.pdbx_seq_one_letter_code
_entity_poly.pdbx_strand_id
1 'polypeptide(L)'
;MKGKHAMKMIRAILRPEATETVAEALAASGFVSMTQIHVFGRGKQKGITVGSIRYEELPKTMILMVVEDKSVDEVIDLIKDRAYTGNFGDGKIFVSPVEAAYTVRTGATGL
;
A
#
# COMPACT_ATOMS: atom_id res chain seq x y z
N MET A 1 13.03 17.57 16.92
CA MET A 1 12.83 16.84 17.11
C MET A 1 12.44 15.80 16.37
N LYS A 2 13.05 14.99 16.26
CA LYS A 2 12.82 13.96 15.63
C LYS A 2 11.71 13.32 16.15
N GLY A 3 11.04 12.63 15.71
CA GLY A 3 9.90 11.96 16.15
C GLY A 3 8.61 12.73 16.09
N LYS A 4 8.70 14.05 16.26
CA LYS A 4 7.55 14.79 16.22
C LYS A 4 6.87 14.74 14.93
N HIS A 5 7.55 14.67 13.84
CA HIS A 5 6.96 14.60 12.53
C HIS A 5 7.39 13.34 11.78
N ALA A 6 7.78 12.33 12.52
CA ALA A 6 8.23 11.10 11.88
C ALA A 6 7.03 10.37 11.30
N MET A 7 6.97 10.35 10.01
CA MET A 7 5.88 9.75 9.25
C MET A 7 6.45 8.93 8.11
N LYS A 8 5.68 7.96 7.68
CA LYS A 8 6.07 7.14 6.54
C LYS A 8 4.91 7.02 5.57
N MET A 9 5.24 6.98 4.30
CA MET A 9 4.25 6.71 3.28
C MET A 9 4.32 5.23 2.95
N ILE A 10 3.17 4.59 2.91
CA ILE A 10 3.07 3.19 2.59
C ILE A 10 2.31 3.10 1.28
N ARG A 11 2.91 2.43 0.29
CA ARG A 11 2.26 2.13 -0.96
C ARG A 11 2.20 0.64 -1.09
N ALA A 12 1.00 0.10 -1.15
CA ALA A 12 0.82 -1.34 -1.27
C ALA A 12 0.12 -1.62 -2.58
N ILE A 13 0.79 -2.35 -3.46
CA ILE A 13 0.23 -2.70 -4.75
C ILE A 13 -0.28 -4.12 -4.64
N LEU A 14 -1.59 -4.29 -4.74
CA LEU A 14 -2.26 -5.53 -4.37
C LEU A 14 -3.17 -5.98 -5.50
N ARG A 15 -3.63 -7.23 -5.41
CA ARG A 15 -4.67 -7.70 -6.30
C ARG A 15 -5.93 -6.90 -6.05
N PRO A 16 -6.68 -6.55 -7.08
CA PRO A 16 -7.91 -5.77 -6.86
C PRO A 16 -8.87 -6.45 -5.90
N GLU A 17 -8.96 -7.77 -5.97
CA GLU A 17 -9.90 -8.50 -5.13
C GLU A 17 -9.50 -8.54 -3.66
N ALA A 18 -8.28 -8.22 -3.31
CA ALA A 18 -7.83 -8.18 -1.92
C ALA A 18 -8.03 -6.82 -1.29
N THR A 19 -8.30 -5.81 -2.09
CA THR A 19 -8.25 -4.43 -1.64
C THR A 19 -9.27 -4.12 -0.56
N GLU A 20 -10.49 -4.57 -0.75
CA GLU A 20 -11.54 -4.24 0.21
C GLU A 20 -11.30 -4.91 1.56
N THR A 21 -10.87 -6.14 1.56
CA THR A 21 -10.57 -6.84 2.80
C THR A 21 -9.44 -6.15 3.55
N VAL A 22 -8.41 -5.70 2.82
CA VAL A 22 -7.31 -4.98 3.43
C VAL A 22 -7.79 -3.65 3.99
N ALA A 23 -8.59 -2.91 3.23
CA ALA A 23 -9.07 -1.60 3.67
C ALA A 23 -9.94 -1.74 4.92
N GLU A 24 -10.77 -2.76 4.96
CA GLU A 24 -11.61 -2.97 6.12
C GLU A 24 -10.81 -3.30 7.37
N ALA A 25 -9.78 -4.13 7.22
CA ALA A 25 -8.93 -4.48 8.35
C ALA A 25 -8.17 -3.27 8.87
N LEU A 26 -7.69 -2.43 7.95
CA LEU A 26 -6.99 -1.22 8.36
C LEU A 26 -7.92 -0.27 9.09
N ALA A 27 -9.13 -0.09 8.58
CA ALA A 27 -10.10 0.81 9.20
C ALA A 27 -10.49 0.31 10.59
N ALA A 28 -10.64 -1.00 10.74
CA ALA A 28 -10.99 -1.57 12.05
C ALA A 28 -9.91 -1.34 13.08
N SER A 29 -8.67 -1.15 12.65
CA SER A 29 -7.56 -0.87 13.55
C SER A 29 -7.26 0.63 13.66
N GLY A 30 -8.12 1.46 13.13
CA GLY A 30 -7.97 2.91 13.27
C GLY A 30 -7.27 3.59 12.11
N PHE A 31 -6.86 2.85 11.08
CA PHE A 31 -6.16 3.44 9.95
C PHE A 31 -7.16 3.63 8.81
N VAL A 32 -7.92 4.71 8.90
CA VAL A 32 -9.03 4.96 7.98
C VAL A 32 -8.63 5.72 6.72
N SER A 33 -7.74 6.68 6.86
CA SER A 33 -7.39 7.56 5.75
C SER A 33 -6.49 6.86 4.76
N MET A 34 -6.94 6.71 3.54
CA MET A 34 -6.12 6.10 2.50
C MET A 34 -6.65 6.52 1.14
N THR A 35 -5.80 6.41 0.14
CA THR A 35 -6.17 6.67 -1.24
C THR A 35 -5.98 5.38 -2.01
N GLN A 36 -6.94 5.04 -2.86
CA GLN A 36 -6.84 3.87 -3.71
C GLN A 36 -6.71 4.32 -5.16
N ILE A 37 -5.77 3.73 -5.86
CA ILE A 37 -5.48 4.09 -7.23
C ILE A 37 -5.44 2.81 -8.05
N HIS A 38 -6.15 2.80 -9.17
CA HIS A 38 -6.11 1.66 -10.07
C HIS A 38 -4.87 1.79 -10.94
N VAL A 39 -4.08 0.73 -10.99
CA VAL A 39 -2.84 0.73 -11.76
C VAL A 39 -2.75 -0.57 -12.54
N PHE A 40 -1.82 -0.62 -13.48
CA PHE A 40 -1.52 -1.84 -14.20
C PHE A 40 -0.08 -2.20 -13.92
N GLY A 41 0.16 -3.45 -13.61
CA GLY A 41 1.48 -3.89 -13.27
C GLY A 41 1.86 -5.17 -13.97
N ARG A 42 3.15 -5.42 -14.01
CA ARG A 42 3.69 -6.65 -14.53
C ARG A 42 4.80 -7.04 -13.59
N GLY A 43 4.77 -8.26 -13.17
CA GLY A 43 5.79 -8.75 -12.25
C GLY A 43 6.16 -10.16 -12.59
N LYS A 44 6.73 -10.84 -11.64
CA LYS A 44 7.13 -12.21 -11.85
C LYS A 44 5.94 -13.08 -11.59
N GLN A 45 5.08 -13.26 -12.58
CA GLN A 45 3.92 -14.09 -12.42
C GLN A 45 4.10 -15.39 -13.15
N LYS A 46 3.65 -16.47 -12.53
CA LYS A 46 3.73 -17.73 -13.16
C LYS A 46 2.92 -17.71 -14.40
N GLY A 47 3.36 -18.30 -15.41
CA GLY A 47 2.63 -18.34 -16.64
C GLY A 47 2.94 -17.25 -17.62
N ILE A 48 3.70 -16.27 -17.23
CA ILE A 48 4.08 -15.26 -18.16
C ILE A 48 5.06 -15.84 -19.15
N THR A 49 4.79 -15.68 -20.41
CA THR A 49 5.61 -16.21 -21.46
C THR A 49 6.86 -15.39 -21.62
N VAL A 50 7.98 -16.02 -21.62
CA VAL A 50 9.20 -15.32 -21.80
C VAL A 50 9.78 -15.51 -23.18
N GLY A 51 9.59 -16.60 -23.76
CA GLY A 51 10.10 -16.88 -25.06
C GLY A 51 9.69 -15.88 -26.08
N SER A 52 8.44 -15.73 -26.32
CA SER A 52 8.00 -14.79 -27.26
C SER A 52 7.77 -13.52 -26.62
N ILE A 53 8.17 -13.43 -25.42
CA ILE A 53 8.11 -12.24 -24.76
C ILE A 53 6.89 -11.50 -24.71
N ARG A 54 5.93 -11.93 -24.13
CA ARG A 54 4.78 -11.25 -23.99
C ARG A 54 4.56 -11.13 -22.57
N TYR A 55 4.67 -10.00 -21.90
CA TYR A 55 4.34 -9.78 -20.53
C TYR A 55 3.00 -9.11 -20.48
N GLU A 56 2.06 -9.73 -19.79
CA GLU A 56 0.76 -9.17 -19.66
C GLU A 56 0.76 -8.17 -18.56
N GLU A 57 0.14 -7.04 -18.77
CA GLU A 57 -0.09 -6.07 -17.72
C GLU A 57 -1.41 -6.40 -17.07
N LEU A 58 -1.40 -6.54 -15.77
CA LEU A 58 -2.57 -6.94 -15.03
C LEU A 58 -3.09 -5.79 -14.19
N PRO A 59 -4.40 -5.69 -14.02
CA PRO A 59 -4.93 -4.64 -13.16
C PRO A 59 -4.57 -4.93 -11.72
N LYS A 60 -4.17 -3.89 -11.02
CA LYS A 60 -3.81 -3.93 -9.61
C LYS A 60 -4.40 -2.71 -8.94
N THR A 61 -4.45 -2.71 -7.64
CA THR A 61 -4.85 -1.53 -6.89
C THR A 61 -3.70 -1.12 -6.00
N MET A 62 -3.38 0.16 -5.99
CA MET A 62 -2.39 0.69 -5.07
C MET A 62 -3.13 1.39 -3.95
N ILE A 63 -2.85 0.99 -2.71
CA ILE A 63 -3.30 1.71 -1.54
C ILE A 63 -2.15 2.60 -1.12
N LEU A 64 -2.43 3.89 -0.96
CA LEU A 64 -1.45 4.85 -0.54
C LEU A 64 -1.92 5.48 0.75
N MET A 65 -1.09 5.46 1.77
CA MET A 65 -1.43 6.04 3.06
C MET A 65 -0.19 6.54 3.74
N VAL A 66 -0.36 7.47 4.66
CA VAL A 66 0.73 7.98 5.46
C VAL A 66 0.39 7.74 6.92
N VAL A 67 1.31 7.16 7.65
CA VAL A 67 1.10 6.85 9.07
C VAL A 67 2.31 7.30 9.86
N GLU A 68 2.14 7.37 11.16
CA GLU A 68 3.26 7.68 12.04
C GLU A 68 4.20 6.49 12.09
N ASP A 69 5.47 6.76 12.33
CA ASP A 69 6.49 5.72 12.40
C ASP A 69 6.09 4.55 13.27
N LYS A 70 5.52 4.84 14.41
CA LYS A 70 5.21 3.78 15.36
C LYS A 70 4.13 2.83 14.86
N SER A 71 3.40 3.21 13.82
CA SER A 71 2.31 2.39 13.30
C SER A 71 2.69 1.57 12.08
N VAL A 72 3.89 1.76 11.55
CA VAL A 72 4.28 1.14 10.30
C VAL A 72 4.20 -0.38 10.36
N ASP A 73 4.78 -0.97 11.40
CA ASP A 73 4.82 -2.43 11.47
C ASP A 73 3.43 -3.02 11.56
N GLU A 74 2.55 -2.39 12.31
CA GLU A 74 1.19 -2.88 12.44
C GLU A 74 0.45 -2.82 11.10
N VAL A 75 0.63 -1.72 10.37
CA VAL A 75 -0.01 -1.56 9.07
C VAL A 75 0.49 -2.61 8.09
N ILE A 76 1.81 -2.80 8.04
CA ILE A 76 2.40 -3.78 7.15
C ILE A 76 1.89 -5.18 7.47
N ASP A 77 1.83 -5.52 8.73
CA ASP A 77 1.37 -6.85 9.14
C ASP A 77 -0.08 -7.08 8.76
N LEU A 78 -0.93 -6.07 8.93
CA LEU A 78 -2.33 -6.19 8.54
C LEU A 78 -2.48 -6.39 7.04
N ILE A 79 -1.73 -5.62 6.25
CA ILE A 79 -1.81 -5.76 4.79
C ILE A 79 -1.34 -7.14 4.38
N LYS A 80 -0.21 -7.57 4.90
CA LYS A 80 0.33 -8.88 4.54
C LYS A 80 -0.63 -10.00 4.90
N ASP A 81 -1.21 -9.92 6.08
CA ASP A 81 -2.10 -10.97 6.53
C ASP A 81 -3.33 -11.08 5.64
N ARG A 82 -3.91 -9.96 5.26
CA ARG A 82 -5.15 -9.98 4.50
C ARG A 82 -4.96 -10.17 3.01
N ALA A 83 -3.80 -9.85 2.49
CA ALA A 83 -3.55 -9.95 1.06
C ALA A 83 -2.84 -11.25 0.66
N TYR A 84 -2.33 -11.98 1.62
CA TYR A 84 -1.53 -13.17 1.34
C TYR A 84 -2.35 -14.31 0.75
N THR A 85 -1.93 -14.87 -0.35
CA THR A 85 -2.47 -16.12 -0.88
C THR A 85 -1.37 -17.15 -1.05
N GLY A 86 -0.13 -16.72 -1.07
CA GLY A 86 1.00 -17.61 -1.31
C GLY A 86 1.35 -17.75 -2.77
N ASN A 87 0.66 -17.03 -3.65
CA ASN A 87 0.91 -17.10 -5.09
C ASN A 87 1.63 -15.87 -5.58
N PHE A 88 2.26 -16.00 -6.72
CA PHE A 88 2.84 -14.82 -7.36
C PHE A 88 1.71 -13.85 -7.67
N GLY A 89 1.97 -12.59 -7.50
CA GLY A 89 0.97 -11.57 -7.77
C GLY A 89 0.27 -11.06 -6.53
N ASP A 90 0.59 -11.58 -5.35
CA ASP A 90 0.00 -11.09 -4.11
C ASP A 90 0.29 -9.62 -3.88
N GLY A 91 1.45 -9.15 -4.35
CA GLY A 91 1.73 -7.73 -4.31
C GLY A 91 3.00 -7.39 -3.58
N LYS A 92 3.18 -6.10 -3.40
CA LYS A 92 4.38 -5.59 -2.78
C LYS A 92 4.07 -4.33 -2.00
N ILE A 93 4.77 -4.12 -0.91
CA ILE A 93 4.58 -2.95 -0.07
C ILE A 93 5.86 -2.16 -0.05
N PHE A 94 5.75 -0.86 -0.30
CA PHE A 94 6.88 0.05 -0.26
C PHE A 94 6.68 1.05 0.85
N VAL A 95 7.74 1.36 1.56
CA VAL A 95 7.70 2.32 2.66
C VAL A 95 8.76 3.37 2.40
N SER A 96 8.39 4.63 2.51
CA SER A 96 9.34 5.72 2.32
C SER A 96 9.09 6.80 3.35
N PRO A 97 10.10 7.60 3.68
CA PRO A 97 9.93 8.71 4.61
C PRO A 97 9.03 9.79 4.02
N VAL A 98 8.32 10.51 4.88
CA VAL A 98 7.56 11.68 4.48
C VAL A 98 8.10 12.84 5.31
N GLU A 99 8.66 13.83 4.64
CA GLU A 99 9.26 14.95 5.34
C GLU A 99 8.24 15.87 5.94
N ALA A 100 7.13 16.08 5.28
CA ALA A 100 6.12 17.01 5.76
C ALA A 100 4.78 16.66 5.16
N ALA A 101 3.73 16.99 5.87
CA ALA A 101 2.37 16.83 5.38
C ALA A 101 1.56 18.04 5.82
N TYR A 102 0.67 18.49 4.95
CA TYR A 102 -0.14 19.67 5.24
C TYR A 102 -1.59 19.38 4.89
N THR A 103 -2.49 19.79 5.74
CA THR A 103 -3.91 19.66 5.45
C THR A 103 -4.35 20.88 4.64
N VAL A 104 -4.90 20.64 3.48
CA VAL A 104 -5.25 21.74 2.57
C VAL A 104 -6.29 22.68 3.19
N ARG A 105 -7.29 22.13 3.85
CA ARG A 105 -8.37 22.93 4.38
C ARG A 105 -7.90 23.90 5.47
N THR A 106 -6.98 23.48 6.32
CA THR A 106 -6.60 24.28 7.49
C THR A 106 -5.18 24.79 7.43
N GLY A 107 -4.36 24.25 6.57
CA GLY A 107 -2.93 24.56 6.55
C GLY A 107 -2.15 23.90 7.67
N ALA A 108 -2.80 23.09 8.50
CA ALA A 108 -2.12 22.48 9.63
C ALA A 108 -1.09 21.46 9.13
N THR A 109 0.00 21.32 9.87
CA THR A 109 1.06 20.38 9.54
C THR A 109 0.84 19.08 10.30
N GLY A 110 1.36 17.99 9.72
CA GLY A 110 1.24 16.68 10.34
C GLY A 110 0.00 15.95 9.86
N LEU A 111 -0.25 14.84 10.46
CA LEU A 111 -1.38 13.99 10.07
C LEU A 111 -2.66 14.37 10.76
#